data_5a72980d3554905ce2b1bf60fcd43476
#
_entry.id   5a72980d3554905ce2b1bf60fcd43476
#
_cell.length_a   1.000
_cell.length_b   1.000
_cell.length_c   1.000
_cell.angle_alpha   90.00
_cell.angle_beta   90.00
_cell.angle_gamma   90.00
#
_symmetry.space_group_name_H-M   'P 1'
#
loop_
_entity.id
_entity.type
_entity.pdbx_description
1 polymer ?
#
loop_
_entity_poly.entity_id
_entity_poly.type
_entity_poly.pdbx_seq_one_letter_code
_entity_poly.pdbx_strand_id
1 'polypeptide(L)'
;MKVSANSDIRVVELFAGVGGFRVGLERCSERFKTIWANQWEPGQAGQWAYKCYDKNFGEDSHCVNADIATVIDQVPPHDLLVGGFPCQDYSVASTGAKGIEGKKGVLWWSIYQIIQKNHPNYVLLENVDRLLKSPASQRGRDFGIILKCLQEEGYGIEWRVINAADYGCVQRRRRTFIFAFKNTTKQYERMTSCFSADTKDGRVWLMQEGFFSHAFPVHSEVADPKKVTTVDFNEYTDTVDVTNRFRAAFYNSGVLCNGKIFSLEAVPNGKEPMLLGDIVVNGDIDKSFFIEDEDLEKWKYMK
;
A
#
# COMPACT_ATOMS: atom_id res chain seq x y z
N MET A 1 13.04 19.21 7.48
CA MET A 1 14.30 18.77 8.10
C MET A 1 15.05 17.89 7.10
N LYS A 2 16.27 18.23 6.67
CA LYS A 2 17.05 17.35 5.78
C LYS A 2 17.58 16.19 6.63
N VAL A 3 17.09 14.98 6.40
CA VAL A 3 17.63 13.78 7.02
C VAL A 3 19.09 13.65 6.56
N SER A 4 20.06 13.67 7.49
CA SER A 4 21.46 13.44 7.15
C SER A 4 21.61 12.01 6.61
N ALA A 5 22.60 11.78 5.73
CA ALA A 5 22.81 10.47 5.10
C ALA A 5 23.02 9.30 6.11
N ASN A 6 23.23 9.61 7.39
CA ASN A 6 23.48 8.66 8.47
C ASN A 6 22.43 8.65 9.59
N SER A 7 21.29 9.33 9.46
CA SER A 7 20.26 9.33 10.50
C SER A 7 19.32 8.14 10.35
N ASP A 8 18.79 7.66 11.48
CA ASP A 8 17.71 6.67 11.50
C ASP A 8 16.46 7.19 10.80
N ILE A 9 15.71 6.29 10.21
CA ILE A 9 14.41 6.54 9.58
C ILE A 9 13.35 6.04 10.58
N ARG A 10 12.61 6.96 11.17
CA ARG A 10 11.55 6.64 12.13
C ARG A 10 10.33 6.14 11.38
N VAL A 11 9.92 4.91 11.69
CA VAL A 11 8.81 4.22 11.02
C VAL A 11 7.61 4.12 11.97
N VAL A 12 6.43 4.42 11.45
CA VAL A 12 5.14 4.08 12.07
C VAL A 12 4.46 3.01 11.21
N GLU A 13 4.08 1.89 11.83
CA GLU A 13 3.42 0.76 11.16
C GLU A 13 1.97 0.65 11.59
N LEU A 14 1.02 0.86 10.66
CA LEU A 14 -0.42 0.75 10.90
C LEU A 14 -0.94 -0.60 10.40
N PHE A 15 -1.90 -1.17 11.14
CA PHE A 15 -2.50 -2.48 10.79
C PHE A 15 -1.42 -3.54 10.59
N ALA A 16 -0.48 -3.55 11.52
CA ALA A 16 0.81 -4.23 11.42
C ALA A 16 0.71 -5.75 11.17
N GLY A 17 -0.45 -6.37 11.48
CA GLY A 17 -0.61 -7.81 11.40
C GLY A 17 0.41 -8.50 12.30
N VAL A 18 1.25 -9.33 11.70
CA VAL A 18 2.36 -10.02 12.39
C VAL A 18 3.73 -9.35 12.16
N GLY A 19 3.76 -8.11 11.62
CA GLY A 19 4.97 -7.33 11.43
C GLY A 19 5.64 -7.49 10.07
N GLY A 20 4.88 -7.72 9.01
CA GLY A 20 5.45 -7.97 7.69
C GLY A 20 6.27 -6.80 7.13
N PHE A 21 5.82 -5.56 7.28
CA PHE A 21 6.56 -4.37 6.87
C PHE A 21 7.82 -4.19 7.73
N ARG A 22 7.69 -4.30 9.05
CA ARG A 22 8.83 -4.17 9.97
C ARG A 22 9.94 -5.16 9.63
N VAL A 23 9.62 -6.44 9.51
CA VAL A 23 10.59 -7.47 9.12
C VAL A 23 11.28 -7.15 7.80
N GLY A 24 10.51 -6.70 6.80
CA GLY A 24 11.05 -6.34 5.49
C GLY A 24 12.00 -5.14 5.54
N LEU A 25 11.62 -4.10 6.26
CA LEU A 25 12.41 -2.87 6.42
C LEU A 25 13.69 -3.12 7.22
N GLU A 26 13.60 -3.77 8.37
CA GLU A 26 14.76 -4.08 9.23
C GLU A 26 15.77 -5.00 8.54
N ARG A 27 15.30 -5.97 7.73
CA ARG A 27 16.19 -6.78 6.88
C ARG A 27 16.86 -5.99 5.76
N CYS A 28 16.23 -4.93 5.28
CA CYS A 28 16.78 -4.06 4.25
C CYS A 28 17.89 -3.16 4.81
N SER A 29 17.68 -2.57 5.98
CA SER A 29 18.67 -1.69 6.63
C SER A 29 18.34 -1.49 8.11
N GLU A 30 19.39 -1.51 8.95
CA GLU A 30 19.32 -1.17 10.37
C GLU A 30 18.89 0.28 10.64
N ARG A 31 18.87 1.12 9.61
CA ARG A 31 18.41 2.52 9.71
C ARG A 31 16.91 2.65 9.88
N PHE A 32 16.12 1.66 9.49
CA PHE A 32 14.67 1.67 9.73
C PHE A 32 14.42 1.30 11.19
N LYS A 33 13.81 2.22 11.93
CA LYS A 33 13.44 2.04 13.34
C LYS A 33 11.93 2.19 13.48
N THR A 34 11.24 1.08 13.73
CA THR A 34 9.82 1.11 14.05
C THR A 34 9.65 1.65 15.46
N ILE A 35 9.17 2.90 15.55
CA ILE A 35 9.02 3.61 16.82
C ILE A 35 7.62 3.53 17.38
N TRP A 36 6.65 3.11 16.58
CA TRP A 36 5.26 2.91 16.97
C TRP A 36 4.57 1.99 15.96
N ALA A 37 3.73 1.10 16.45
CA ALA A 37 2.91 0.24 15.63
C ALA A 37 1.48 0.15 16.18
N ASN A 38 0.51 -0.24 15.33
CA ASN A 38 -0.85 -0.49 15.74
C ASN A 38 -1.37 -1.77 15.07
N GLN A 39 -1.95 -2.64 15.89
CA GLN A 39 -2.68 -3.81 15.43
C GLN A 39 -3.88 -4.06 16.30
N TRP A 40 -5.05 -4.12 15.68
CA TRP A 40 -6.29 -4.45 16.36
C TRP A 40 -7.27 -5.13 15.39
N GLU A 41 -7.94 -6.17 15.89
CA GLU A 41 -8.90 -6.96 15.14
C GLU A 41 -10.28 -6.79 15.79
N PRO A 42 -11.21 -6.03 15.16
CA PRO A 42 -12.54 -5.79 15.72
C PRO A 42 -13.31 -7.10 15.89
N GLY A 43 -13.91 -7.30 17.09
CA GLY A 43 -14.70 -8.48 17.40
C GLY A 43 -13.90 -9.76 17.71
N GLN A 44 -12.57 -9.71 17.66
CA GLN A 44 -11.71 -10.85 17.99
C GLN A 44 -11.18 -10.77 19.42
N ALA A 45 -11.71 -11.56 20.33
CA ALA A 45 -11.23 -11.60 21.72
C ALA A 45 -9.76 -12.06 21.83
N GLY A 46 -9.31 -12.91 20.93
CA GLY A 46 -7.96 -13.49 20.94
C GLY A 46 -6.84 -12.53 20.57
N GLN A 47 -7.08 -11.54 19.70
CA GLN A 47 -6.08 -10.59 19.18
C GLN A 47 -4.78 -11.29 18.77
N TRP A 48 -4.88 -12.33 17.96
CA TRP A 48 -3.76 -13.24 17.67
C TRP A 48 -2.64 -12.58 16.88
N ALA A 49 -2.97 -11.70 15.93
CA ALA A 49 -1.97 -10.99 15.15
C ALA A 49 -1.16 -10.04 16.05
N TYR A 50 -1.83 -9.28 16.94
CA TYR A 50 -1.15 -8.45 17.92
C TYR A 50 -0.23 -9.26 18.83
N LYS A 51 -0.71 -10.39 19.41
CA LYS A 51 0.10 -11.25 20.27
C LYS A 51 1.32 -11.83 19.55
N CYS A 52 1.15 -12.18 18.28
CA CYS A 52 2.25 -12.64 17.44
C CYS A 52 3.28 -11.55 17.22
N TYR A 53 2.84 -10.34 16.89
CA TYR A 53 3.71 -9.16 16.73
C TYR A 53 4.50 -8.89 18.02
N ASP A 54 3.78 -8.77 19.13
CA ASP A 54 4.37 -8.49 20.45
C ASP A 54 5.39 -9.54 20.86
N LYS A 55 5.06 -10.83 20.65
CA LYS A 55 6.00 -11.93 20.90
C LYS A 55 7.25 -11.90 20.01
N ASN A 56 7.11 -11.50 18.74
CA ASN A 56 8.22 -11.47 17.80
C ASN A 56 9.20 -10.33 18.07
N PHE A 57 8.70 -9.18 18.54
CA PHE A 57 9.53 -7.98 18.74
C PHE A 57 9.80 -7.65 20.21
N GLY A 58 9.15 -8.33 21.15
CA GLY A 58 9.40 -8.23 22.59
C GLY A 58 9.29 -6.79 23.11
N GLU A 59 10.29 -6.35 23.89
CA GLU A 59 10.33 -5.01 24.48
C GLU A 59 10.36 -3.89 23.44
N ASP A 60 10.85 -4.17 22.23
CA ASP A 60 10.87 -3.24 21.11
C ASP A 60 9.59 -3.25 20.27
N SER A 61 8.54 -3.94 20.72
CA SER A 61 7.30 -4.10 19.93
C SER A 61 6.65 -2.75 19.64
N HIS A 62 6.56 -1.85 20.63
CA HIS A 62 5.91 -0.54 20.54
C HIS A 62 4.52 -0.59 19.90
N CYS A 63 3.85 -1.76 19.98
CA CYS A 63 2.58 -2.02 19.32
C CYS A 63 1.41 -1.72 20.24
N VAL A 64 0.52 -0.85 19.79
CA VAL A 64 -0.72 -0.50 20.48
C VAL A 64 -1.85 -1.38 19.98
N ASN A 65 -2.48 -2.13 20.90
CA ASN A 65 -3.65 -2.96 20.61
C ASN A 65 -4.96 -2.20 20.90
N ALA A 66 -5.34 -1.33 19.98
CA ALA A 66 -6.57 -0.54 20.08
C ALA A 66 -7.08 -0.15 18.69
N ASP A 67 -8.36 0.23 18.59
CA ASP A 67 -8.90 0.80 17.35
C ASP A 67 -8.11 2.07 17.01
N ILE A 68 -7.56 2.11 15.79
CA ILE A 68 -6.73 3.22 15.31
C ILE A 68 -7.44 4.57 15.46
N ALA A 69 -8.76 4.62 15.23
CA ALA A 69 -9.54 5.85 15.36
C ALA A 69 -9.53 6.45 16.79
N THR A 70 -9.20 5.65 17.81
CA THR A 70 -9.16 6.08 19.22
C THR A 70 -7.75 6.49 19.66
N VAL A 71 -6.72 6.19 18.87
CA VAL A 71 -5.31 6.39 19.25
C VAL A 71 -4.52 7.25 18.26
N ILE A 72 -5.18 7.92 17.32
CA ILE A 72 -4.53 8.80 16.32
C ILE A 72 -3.61 9.83 17.02
N ASP A 73 -4.03 10.33 18.17
CA ASP A 73 -3.26 11.33 18.90
C ASP A 73 -1.99 10.80 19.56
N GLN A 74 -1.88 9.49 19.73
CA GLN A 74 -0.69 8.81 20.27
C GLN A 74 0.38 8.58 19.19
N VAL A 75 0.05 8.72 17.91
CA VAL A 75 1.00 8.50 16.81
C VAL A 75 2.09 9.59 16.83
N PRO A 76 3.36 9.22 17.06
CA PRO A 76 4.46 10.18 17.13
C PRO A 76 4.86 10.74 15.76
N PRO A 77 5.57 11.88 15.70
CA PRO A 77 6.21 12.34 14.46
C PRO A 77 7.17 11.30 13.89
N HIS A 78 7.06 11.03 12.59
CA HIS A 78 7.81 9.97 11.91
C HIS A 78 8.20 10.38 10.49
N ASP A 79 9.12 9.62 9.89
CA ASP A 79 9.64 9.90 8.56
C ASP A 79 8.98 9.04 7.48
N LEU A 80 8.59 7.80 7.86
CA LEU A 80 7.94 6.82 7.00
C LEU A 80 6.70 6.24 7.69
N LEU A 81 5.55 6.34 7.03
CA LEU A 81 4.32 5.65 7.41
C LEU A 81 4.16 4.41 6.54
N VAL A 82 3.97 3.24 7.15
CA VAL A 82 3.65 2.00 6.44
C VAL A 82 2.37 1.38 6.96
N GLY A 83 1.65 0.63 6.11
CA GLY A 83 0.46 -0.08 6.56
C GLY A 83 -0.28 -0.84 5.47
N GLY A 84 -0.89 -1.97 5.87
CA GLY A 84 -1.77 -2.76 5.02
C GLY A 84 -3.21 -2.66 5.51
N PHE A 85 -4.05 -1.86 4.85
CA PHE A 85 -5.43 -1.61 5.28
C PHE A 85 -6.44 -2.36 4.42
N PRO A 86 -7.58 -2.81 4.98
CA PRO A 86 -8.61 -3.52 4.23
C PRO A 86 -9.33 -2.60 3.22
N CYS A 87 -9.76 -3.20 2.10
CA CYS A 87 -10.55 -2.52 1.08
C CYS A 87 -11.99 -2.32 1.59
N GLN A 88 -12.40 -1.08 1.75
CA GLN A 88 -13.73 -0.65 2.21
C GLN A 88 -14.31 0.40 1.27
N ASP A 89 -15.56 0.82 1.46
CA ASP A 89 -16.14 1.94 0.71
C ASP A 89 -15.60 3.28 1.23
N TYR A 90 -14.95 4.04 0.36
CA TYR A 90 -14.33 5.34 0.66
C TYR A 90 -15.22 6.55 0.33
N SER A 91 -16.42 6.32 -0.24
CA SER A 91 -17.32 7.40 -0.68
C SER A 91 -17.62 8.39 0.45
N VAL A 92 -17.52 9.69 0.18
CA VAL A 92 -17.90 10.78 1.09
C VAL A 92 -19.31 11.34 0.82
N ALA A 93 -19.97 10.90 -0.27
CA ALA A 93 -21.24 11.46 -0.73
C ALA A 93 -22.43 11.24 0.21
N SER A 94 -22.35 10.31 1.17
CA SER A 94 -23.45 9.95 2.08
C SER A 94 -23.47 10.72 3.41
N THR A 95 -22.59 11.70 3.63
CA THR A 95 -22.35 12.26 4.96
C THR A 95 -22.71 13.73 5.15
N GLY A 96 -23.37 14.39 4.20
CA GLY A 96 -23.77 15.80 4.37
C GLY A 96 -22.60 16.71 4.79
N ALA A 97 -22.87 17.89 5.34
CA ALA A 97 -21.90 18.92 5.68
C ALA A 97 -20.85 18.58 6.78
N LYS A 98 -20.81 17.33 7.25
CA LYS A 98 -19.86 16.90 8.33
C LYS A 98 -18.58 16.20 7.84
N GLY A 99 -18.37 16.06 6.52
CA GLY A 99 -17.12 15.57 5.95
C GLY A 99 -16.59 14.26 6.56
N ILE A 100 -15.30 14.23 6.82
CA ILE A 100 -14.52 13.09 7.33
C ILE A 100 -15.03 12.57 8.69
N GLU A 101 -15.55 13.44 9.55
CA GLU A 101 -16.02 13.08 10.90
C GLU A 101 -17.30 12.19 10.90
N GLY A 102 -18.04 12.15 9.78
CA GLY A 102 -19.28 11.37 9.66
C GLY A 102 -19.09 9.87 9.44
N LYS A 103 -17.88 9.40 9.08
CA LYS A 103 -17.60 7.99 8.74
C LYS A 103 -16.67 7.31 9.73
N LYS A 104 -17.18 7.03 10.92
CA LYS A 104 -16.53 6.09 11.83
C LYS A 104 -16.56 4.70 11.17
N GLY A 105 -15.37 4.14 10.85
CA GLY A 105 -15.23 2.76 10.37
C GLY A 105 -14.50 2.56 9.05
N VAL A 106 -14.16 3.61 8.30
CA VAL A 106 -13.31 3.46 7.11
C VAL A 106 -11.88 3.80 7.50
N LEU A 107 -11.03 2.79 7.58
CA LEU A 107 -9.65 2.90 8.10
C LEU A 107 -8.77 3.86 7.29
N TRP A 108 -9.09 4.08 6.00
CA TRP A 108 -8.42 5.10 5.19
C TRP A 108 -8.46 6.49 5.83
N TRP A 109 -9.59 6.89 6.40
CA TRP A 109 -9.72 8.23 6.99
C TRP A 109 -8.84 8.41 8.23
N SER A 110 -8.64 7.34 9.00
CA SER A 110 -7.66 7.36 10.12
C SER A 110 -6.22 7.49 9.60
N ILE A 111 -5.87 6.79 8.52
CA ILE A 111 -4.56 6.94 7.84
C ILE A 111 -4.40 8.39 7.38
N TYR A 112 -5.42 8.95 6.71
CA TYR A 112 -5.37 10.30 6.17
C TYR A 112 -5.21 11.35 7.27
N GLN A 113 -5.92 11.23 8.40
CA GLN A 113 -5.75 12.10 9.56
C GLN A 113 -4.34 12.03 10.15
N ILE A 114 -3.74 10.85 10.20
CA ILE A 114 -2.34 10.67 10.64
C ILE A 114 -1.37 11.37 9.67
N ILE A 115 -1.60 11.24 8.37
CA ILE A 115 -0.80 11.93 7.34
C ILE A 115 -0.94 13.45 7.48
N GLN A 116 -2.15 13.97 7.67
CA GLN A 116 -2.41 15.40 7.87
C GLN A 116 -1.75 15.95 9.12
N LYS A 117 -1.72 15.18 10.20
CA LYS A 117 -1.13 15.58 11.46
C LYS A 117 0.41 15.57 11.45
N ASN A 118 0.99 14.53 10.85
CA ASN A 118 2.42 14.26 10.98
C ASN A 118 3.24 14.63 9.72
N HIS A 119 2.60 14.75 8.57
CA HIS A 119 3.23 15.05 7.28
C HIS A 119 4.51 14.25 7.00
N PRO A 120 4.48 12.89 7.08
CA PRO A 120 5.67 12.09 6.87
C PRO A 120 6.28 12.33 5.48
N ASN A 121 7.59 12.21 5.35
CA ASN A 121 8.25 12.36 4.05
C ASN A 121 7.85 11.27 3.07
N TYR A 122 7.58 10.06 3.59
CA TYR A 122 7.26 8.87 2.81
C TYR A 122 6.06 8.11 3.38
N VAL A 123 5.23 7.58 2.50
CA VAL A 123 4.09 6.72 2.85
C VAL A 123 4.12 5.50 1.94
N LEU A 124 4.17 4.28 2.51
CA LEU A 124 4.12 3.03 1.77
C LEU A 124 2.96 2.18 2.27
N LEU A 125 1.94 2.04 1.44
CA LEU A 125 0.71 1.33 1.76
C LEU A 125 0.55 0.07 0.92
N GLU A 126 -0.10 -0.93 1.50
CA GLU A 126 -0.49 -2.18 0.82
C GLU A 126 -2.00 -2.33 0.80
N ASN A 127 -2.52 -2.82 -0.31
CA ASN A 127 -3.93 -3.20 -0.43
C ASN A 127 -4.10 -4.34 -1.44
N VAL A 128 -5.31 -4.90 -1.52
CA VAL A 128 -5.65 -5.88 -2.54
C VAL A 128 -5.73 -5.21 -3.93
N ASP A 129 -5.44 -5.97 -5.00
CA ASP A 129 -5.40 -5.44 -6.37
C ASP A 129 -6.77 -4.96 -6.88
N ARG A 130 -7.86 -5.45 -6.31
CA ARG A 130 -9.21 -4.99 -6.65
C ARG A 130 -9.48 -3.53 -6.28
N LEU A 131 -8.69 -2.92 -5.37
CA LEU A 131 -8.79 -1.49 -5.02
C LEU A 131 -8.78 -0.60 -6.28
N LEU A 132 -7.94 -0.94 -7.26
CA LEU A 132 -7.82 -0.19 -8.53
C LEU A 132 -9.08 -0.21 -9.38
N LYS A 133 -10.04 -1.07 -9.06
CA LYS A 133 -11.30 -1.25 -9.81
C LYS A 133 -12.54 -0.96 -8.96
N SER A 134 -12.36 -0.63 -7.69
CA SER A 134 -13.44 -0.41 -6.72
C SER A 134 -14.06 0.98 -6.87
N PRO A 135 -15.39 1.11 -6.68
CA PRO A 135 -16.38 0.05 -6.72
C PRO A 135 -16.74 -0.35 -8.16
N ALA A 136 -17.41 -1.49 -8.33
CA ALA A 136 -17.81 -1.95 -9.67
C ALA A 136 -18.76 -0.97 -10.40
N SER A 137 -19.61 -0.27 -9.66
CA SER A 137 -20.57 0.73 -10.19
C SER A 137 -19.89 2.02 -10.68
N GLN A 138 -18.71 2.35 -10.14
CA GLN A 138 -17.94 3.56 -10.47
C GLN A 138 -16.44 3.24 -10.43
N ARG A 139 -16.01 2.51 -11.46
CA ARG A 139 -14.65 1.94 -11.54
C ARG A 139 -13.56 2.96 -11.25
N GLY A 140 -12.69 2.63 -10.30
CA GLY A 140 -11.52 3.42 -9.91
C GLY A 140 -11.78 4.55 -8.93
N ARG A 141 -13.07 4.82 -8.56
CA ARG A 141 -13.43 5.89 -7.63
C ARG A 141 -12.67 5.83 -6.31
N ASP A 142 -12.67 4.67 -5.67
CA ASP A 142 -12.12 4.52 -4.34
C ASP A 142 -10.60 4.78 -4.32
N PHE A 143 -9.91 4.29 -5.34
CA PHE A 143 -8.49 4.59 -5.51
C PHE A 143 -8.26 6.07 -5.89
N GLY A 144 -9.14 6.64 -6.70
CA GLY A 144 -9.13 8.08 -7.03
C GLY A 144 -9.23 8.97 -5.78
N ILE A 145 -10.07 8.60 -4.80
CA ILE A 145 -10.18 9.32 -3.52
C ILE A 145 -8.85 9.28 -2.75
N ILE A 146 -8.21 8.11 -2.66
CA ILE A 146 -6.89 7.96 -2.02
C ILE A 146 -5.85 8.86 -2.71
N LEU A 147 -5.80 8.83 -4.04
CA LEU A 147 -4.89 9.66 -4.83
C LEU A 147 -5.15 11.16 -4.60
N LYS A 148 -6.42 11.58 -4.53
CA LYS A 148 -6.78 12.99 -4.31
C LYS A 148 -6.36 13.46 -2.92
N CYS A 149 -6.64 12.68 -1.87
CA CYS A 149 -6.20 12.98 -0.52
C CYS A 149 -4.67 13.17 -0.43
N LEU A 150 -3.91 12.26 -1.02
CA LEU A 150 -2.45 12.36 -1.00
C LEU A 150 -1.93 13.54 -1.85
N GLN A 151 -2.58 13.83 -2.99
CA GLN A 151 -2.25 15.00 -3.81
C GLN A 151 -2.47 16.31 -3.05
N GLU A 152 -3.60 16.44 -2.34
CA GLU A 152 -3.93 17.61 -1.53
C GLU A 152 -2.89 17.87 -0.43
N GLU A 153 -2.29 16.80 0.09
CA GLU A 153 -1.19 16.88 1.06
C GLU A 153 0.19 17.09 0.40
N GLY A 154 0.25 17.29 -0.92
CA GLY A 154 1.47 17.59 -1.65
C GLY A 154 2.38 16.40 -1.92
N TYR A 155 1.82 15.20 -2.06
CA TYR A 155 2.59 14.00 -2.42
C TYR A 155 2.58 13.74 -3.92
N GLY A 156 3.72 13.30 -4.44
CA GLY A 156 3.83 12.50 -5.66
C GLY A 156 3.59 11.04 -5.34
N ILE A 157 2.96 10.30 -6.23
CA ILE A 157 2.50 8.94 -5.91
C ILE A 157 2.89 8.00 -7.03
N GLU A 158 3.40 6.82 -6.68
CA GLU A 158 3.61 5.70 -7.59
C GLU A 158 2.90 4.47 -7.02
N TRP A 159 2.26 3.67 -7.88
CA TRP A 159 1.69 2.39 -7.46
C TRP A 159 2.06 1.26 -8.40
N ARG A 160 2.12 0.04 -7.84
CA ARG A 160 2.31 -1.17 -8.60
C ARG A 160 1.57 -2.35 -7.97
N VAL A 161 0.91 -3.14 -8.81
CA VAL A 161 0.44 -4.47 -8.41
C VAL A 161 1.59 -5.44 -8.57
N ILE A 162 1.99 -6.04 -7.47
CA ILE A 162 3.08 -7.00 -7.40
C ILE A 162 2.47 -8.36 -7.05
N ASN A 163 2.79 -9.38 -7.84
CA ASN A 163 2.53 -10.76 -7.50
C ASN A 163 3.85 -11.39 -7.05
N ALA A 164 3.92 -11.87 -5.83
CA ALA A 164 5.13 -12.42 -5.26
C ALA A 164 5.74 -13.57 -6.09
N ALA A 165 4.89 -14.39 -6.72
CA ALA A 165 5.34 -15.48 -7.57
C ALA A 165 6.10 -15.00 -8.81
N ASP A 166 5.76 -13.83 -9.37
CA ASP A 166 6.44 -13.28 -10.56
C ASP A 166 7.88 -12.85 -10.26
N TYR A 167 8.24 -12.74 -8.97
CA TYR A 167 9.56 -12.32 -8.51
C TYR A 167 10.28 -13.39 -7.66
N GLY A 168 9.94 -14.67 -7.88
CA GLY A 168 10.67 -15.83 -7.36
C GLY A 168 10.19 -16.33 -5.99
N CYS A 169 9.03 -15.89 -5.49
CA CYS A 169 8.43 -16.45 -4.29
C CYS A 169 7.47 -17.60 -4.62
N VAL A 170 7.34 -18.57 -3.71
CA VAL A 170 6.40 -19.71 -3.86
C VAL A 170 4.94 -19.32 -3.77
N GLN A 171 4.63 -18.13 -3.23
CA GLN A 171 3.27 -17.70 -2.98
C GLN A 171 2.71 -16.86 -4.12
N ARG A 172 1.58 -17.28 -4.66
CA ARG A 172 0.79 -16.50 -5.61
C ARG A 172 -0.04 -15.44 -4.88
N ARG A 173 0.61 -14.31 -4.53
CA ARG A 173 0.01 -13.22 -3.75
C ARG A 173 0.12 -11.90 -4.50
N ARG A 174 -1.01 -11.43 -5.02
CA ARG A 174 -1.11 -10.15 -5.71
C ARG A 174 -1.53 -9.05 -4.74
N ARG A 175 -0.75 -7.97 -4.69
CA ARG A 175 -1.05 -6.81 -3.86
C ARG A 175 -0.70 -5.52 -4.59
N THR A 176 -1.51 -4.50 -4.38
CA THR A 176 -1.21 -3.14 -4.79
C THR A 176 -0.36 -2.48 -3.73
N PHE A 177 0.84 -2.08 -4.07
CA PHE A 177 1.67 -1.21 -3.26
C PHE A 177 1.54 0.22 -3.76
N ILE A 178 1.38 1.17 -2.84
CA ILE A 178 1.23 2.60 -3.10
C ILE A 178 2.37 3.29 -2.36
N PHE A 179 3.27 3.91 -3.09
CA PHE A 179 4.37 4.67 -2.53
C PHE A 179 4.15 6.15 -2.81
N ALA A 180 4.01 6.94 -1.75
CA ALA A 180 3.86 8.37 -1.83
C ALA A 180 5.05 9.07 -1.16
N PHE A 181 5.53 10.13 -1.78
CA PHE A 181 6.67 10.92 -1.30
C PHE A 181 6.37 12.40 -1.44
N LYS A 182 6.67 13.13 -0.35
CA LYS A 182 6.32 14.54 -0.23
C LYS A 182 7.10 15.41 -1.23
N ASN A 183 6.52 16.51 -1.65
CA ASN A 183 7.10 17.45 -2.60
C ASN A 183 8.42 18.13 -2.13
N THR A 184 8.79 17.93 -0.88
CA THR A 184 10.07 18.37 -0.30
C THR A 184 11.19 17.34 -0.42
N THR A 185 10.91 16.16 -0.99
CA THR A 185 11.87 15.04 -1.10
C THR A 185 12.59 15.04 -2.43
N LYS A 186 13.82 14.52 -2.45
CA LYS A 186 14.58 14.30 -3.69
C LYS A 186 13.87 13.37 -4.66
N GLN A 187 13.08 12.43 -4.13
CA GLN A 187 12.31 11.49 -4.95
C GLN A 187 11.24 12.23 -5.77
N TYR A 188 10.60 13.22 -5.16
CA TYR A 188 9.64 14.08 -5.86
C TYR A 188 10.33 14.94 -6.94
N GLU A 189 11.49 15.51 -6.64
CA GLU A 189 12.29 16.27 -7.62
C GLU A 189 12.67 15.41 -8.83
N ARG A 190 13.11 14.16 -8.60
CA ARG A 190 13.39 13.21 -9.69
C ARG A 190 12.15 12.89 -10.51
N MET A 191 11.01 12.62 -9.86
CA MET A 191 9.76 12.36 -10.56
C MET A 191 9.34 13.54 -11.43
N THR A 192 9.36 14.75 -10.89
CA THR A 192 8.96 15.96 -11.65
C THR A 192 9.90 16.22 -12.84
N SER A 193 11.19 15.92 -12.69
CA SER A 193 12.16 16.02 -13.80
C SER A 193 11.86 15.04 -14.93
N CYS A 194 11.42 13.82 -14.61
CA CYS A 194 10.99 12.84 -15.61
C CYS A 194 9.69 13.22 -16.34
N PHE A 195 8.83 14.02 -15.68
CA PHE A 195 7.57 14.53 -16.24
C PHE A 195 7.68 15.96 -16.82
N SER A 196 8.89 16.48 -17.05
CA SER A 196 9.09 17.80 -17.65
C SER A 196 8.51 17.89 -19.08
N ALA A 197 8.34 19.10 -19.58
CA ALA A 197 7.43 19.50 -20.65
C ALA A 197 7.42 18.67 -21.95
N ASP A 198 8.47 17.93 -22.25
CA ASP A 198 8.60 17.19 -23.52
C ASP A 198 8.18 15.71 -23.43
N THR A 199 8.14 15.14 -22.24
CA THR A 199 7.72 13.74 -22.02
C THR A 199 6.52 13.66 -21.09
N LYS A 200 5.34 14.02 -21.58
CA LYS A 200 4.05 13.85 -20.85
C LYS A 200 3.73 12.37 -20.55
N ASP A 201 4.68 11.49 -20.76
CA ASP A 201 4.57 10.05 -20.70
C ASP A 201 5.29 9.51 -19.46
N GLY A 202 4.52 9.05 -18.49
CA GLY A 202 5.04 8.43 -17.27
C GLY A 202 5.78 7.11 -17.46
N ARG A 203 6.00 6.63 -18.68
CA ARG A 203 6.62 5.34 -18.98
C ARG A 203 8.04 5.25 -18.47
N VAL A 204 8.86 6.28 -18.72
CA VAL A 204 10.26 6.29 -18.24
C VAL A 204 10.30 6.12 -16.73
N TRP A 205 9.45 6.86 -16.02
CA TRP A 205 9.34 6.70 -14.57
C TRP A 205 8.94 5.27 -14.19
N LEU A 206 7.83 4.77 -14.72
CA LEU A 206 7.26 3.49 -14.32
C LEU A 206 8.13 2.28 -14.71
N MET A 207 8.94 2.39 -15.76
CA MET A 207 9.72 1.26 -16.30
C MET A 207 11.19 1.31 -15.91
N GLN A 208 11.75 2.51 -15.62
CA GLN A 208 13.20 2.68 -15.47
C GLN A 208 13.59 3.45 -14.20
N GLU A 209 12.98 4.61 -13.92
CA GLU A 209 13.47 5.57 -12.93
C GLU A 209 12.71 5.51 -11.58
N GLY A 210 11.50 4.94 -11.58
CA GLY A 210 10.64 4.90 -10.41
C GLY A 210 11.12 3.97 -9.31
N PHE A 211 10.54 4.12 -8.14
CA PHE A 211 10.86 3.31 -6.98
C PHE A 211 10.62 1.81 -7.25
N PHE A 212 9.46 1.49 -7.83
CA PHE A 212 9.12 0.08 -8.08
C PHE A 212 9.87 -0.52 -9.27
N SER A 213 10.33 0.27 -10.23
CA SER A 213 11.08 -0.27 -11.38
C SER A 213 12.41 -0.90 -10.98
N HIS A 214 13.09 -0.33 -9.99
CA HIS A 214 14.35 -0.87 -9.46
C HIS A 214 14.17 -2.16 -8.66
N ALA A 215 13.13 -2.22 -7.82
CA ALA A 215 12.87 -3.37 -6.96
C ALA A 215 12.13 -4.51 -7.68
N PHE A 216 11.26 -4.15 -8.62
CA PHE A 216 10.39 -5.05 -9.36
C PHE A 216 10.44 -4.72 -10.85
N PRO A 217 11.51 -5.12 -11.54
CA PRO A 217 11.72 -4.77 -12.95
C PRO A 217 10.60 -5.31 -13.84
N VAL A 218 10.30 -4.53 -14.87
CA VAL A 218 9.30 -4.86 -15.89
C VAL A 218 9.92 -4.76 -17.27
N HIS A 219 9.31 -5.39 -18.28
CA HIS A 219 9.73 -5.25 -19.66
C HIS A 219 9.57 -3.78 -20.11
N SER A 220 10.48 -3.32 -20.97
CA SER A 220 10.49 -1.95 -21.49
C SER A 220 9.34 -1.65 -22.46
N GLU A 221 8.70 -2.69 -22.99
CA GLU A 221 7.58 -2.57 -23.91
C GLU A 221 6.25 -2.73 -23.18
N VAL A 222 5.28 -1.87 -23.51
CA VAL A 222 3.90 -2.04 -23.06
C VAL A 222 3.26 -3.19 -23.83
N ALA A 223 2.78 -4.20 -23.13
CA ALA A 223 2.18 -5.38 -23.76
C ALA A 223 1.00 -5.05 -24.68
N ASP A 224 0.24 -4.02 -24.33
CA ASP A 224 -0.91 -3.51 -25.10
C ASP A 224 -0.95 -1.97 -25.04
N PRO A 225 -0.64 -1.28 -26.16
CA PRO A 225 -0.70 0.19 -26.21
C PRO A 225 -2.07 0.77 -25.87
N LYS A 226 -3.15 -0.03 -25.96
CA LYS A 226 -4.51 0.39 -25.59
C LYS A 226 -4.73 0.37 -24.06
N LYS A 227 -3.87 -0.30 -23.32
CA LYS A 227 -3.94 -0.38 -21.87
C LYS A 227 -3.12 0.73 -21.21
N VAL A 228 -3.43 1.95 -21.58
CA VAL A 228 -2.88 3.19 -21.03
C VAL A 228 -4.04 4.09 -20.64
N THR A 229 -3.96 4.70 -19.47
CA THR A 229 -4.90 5.71 -19.00
C THR A 229 -4.14 6.97 -18.62
N THR A 230 -4.59 8.10 -19.10
CA THR A 230 -4.12 9.43 -18.70
C THR A 230 -5.32 10.23 -18.21
N VAL A 231 -5.21 10.86 -17.05
CA VAL A 231 -6.24 11.72 -16.47
C VAL A 231 -5.58 13.02 -15.98
N ASP A 232 -6.17 14.15 -16.32
CA ASP A 232 -5.85 15.41 -15.64
C ASP A 232 -6.67 15.50 -14.35
N PHE A 233 -5.99 15.28 -13.24
CA PHE A 233 -6.64 15.21 -11.93
C PHE A 233 -6.91 16.60 -11.34
N ASN A 234 -6.33 17.65 -11.97
CA ASN A 234 -6.63 19.04 -11.62
C ASN A 234 -8.05 19.46 -12.03
N GLU A 235 -8.71 18.70 -12.93
CA GLU A 235 -10.13 18.89 -13.28
C GLU A 235 -11.09 18.56 -12.13
N TYR A 236 -10.60 17.90 -11.07
CA TYR A 236 -11.38 17.53 -9.89
C TYR A 236 -11.00 18.46 -8.73
N THR A 237 -11.99 19.18 -8.20
CA THR A 237 -11.75 20.22 -7.18
C THR A 237 -11.31 19.62 -5.84
N ASP A 238 -11.99 18.56 -5.40
CA ASP A 238 -11.78 17.93 -4.10
C ASP A 238 -12.21 16.45 -4.09
N THR A 239 -12.13 15.81 -2.92
CA THR A 239 -12.54 14.41 -2.72
C THR A 239 -14.04 14.18 -2.92
N VAL A 240 -14.89 15.19 -2.70
CA VAL A 240 -16.35 15.09 -2.96
C VAL A 240 -16.59 15.03 -4.44
N ASP A 241 -15.93 15.87 -5.20
CA ASP A 241 -16.01 15.90 -6.66
C ASP A 241 -15.52 14.57 -7.28
N VAL A 242 -14.38 14.05 -6.79
CA VAL A 242 -13.90 12.71 -7.15
C VAL A 242 -14.93 11.63 -6.82
N THR A 243 -15.56 11.69 -5.64
CA THR A 243 -16.59 10.73 -5.23
C THR A 243 -17.75 10.72 -6.21
N ASN A 244 -18.18 11.89 -6.67
CA ASN A 244 -19.40 12.03 -7.47
C ASN A 244 -19.20 11.66 -8.95
N ARG A 245 -18.05 12.03 -9.54
CA ARG A 245 -17.92 11.95 -11.00
C ARG A 245 -16.66 11.22 -11.51
N PHE A 246 -15.70 10.88 -10.63
CA PHE A 246 -14.46 10.24 -11.10
C PHE A 246 -14.72 8.80 -11.55
N ARG A 247 -14.25 8.50 -12.77
CA ARG A 247 -14.17 7.13 -13.31
C ARG A 247 -12.91 7.01 -14.14
N ALA A 248 -12.08 6.01 -13.83
CA ALA A 248 -10.90 5.69 -14.62
C ALA A 248 -10.58 4.20 -14.57
N ALA A 249 -9.96 3.70 -15.62
CA ALA A 249 -9.41 2.37 -15.68
C ALA A 249 -7.95 2.42 -15.21
N PHE A 250 -7.70 2.20 -13.94
CA PHE A 250 -6.33 2.02 -13.45
C PHE A 250 -5.81 0.63 -13.82
N TYR A 251 -4.55 0.60 -14.27
CA TYR A 251 -3.81 -0.62 -14.56
C TYR A 251 -2.86 -0.95 -13.40
N ASN A 252 -2.10 -2.03 -13.59
CA ASN A 252 -1.23 -2.58 -12.54
C ASN A 252 -0.01 -1.71 -12.20
N SER A 253 0.22 -0.63 -12.94
CA SER A 253 1.29 0.32 -12.69
C SER A 253 0.80 1.73 -12.99
N GLY A 254 1.22 2.71 -12.21
CA GLY A 254 0.88 4.09 -12.48
C GLY A 254 1.54 5.09 -11.55
N VAL A 255 1.35 6.36 -11.89
CA VAL A 255 1.95 7.51 -11.22
C VAL A 255 0.98 8.69 -11.22
N LEU A 256 0.99 9.47 -10.14
CA LEU A 256 0.40 10.80 -10.07
C LEU A 256 1.50 11.81 -9.78
N CYS A 257 1.72 12.73 -10.72
CA CYS A 257 2.70 13.81 -10.61
C CYS A 257 2.09 15.11 -11.13
N ASN A 258 2.21 16.20 -10.36
CA ASN A 258 1.70 17.53 -10.74
C ASN A 258 0.23 17.50 -11.22
N GLY A 259 -0.61 16.73 -10.55
CA GLY A 259 -2.03 16.58 -10.88
C GLY A 259 -2.32 15.75 -12.13
N LYS A 260 -1.33 15.11 -12.73
CA LYS A 260 -1.52 14.23 -13.90
C LYS A 260 -1.32 12.77 -13.50
N ILE A 261 -2.33 11.97 -13.77
CA ILE A 261 -2.30 10.52 -13.60
C ILE A 261 -1.88 9.91 -14.94
N PHE A 262 -0.90 9.01 -14.86
CA PHE A 262 -0.54 8.12 -15.96
C PHE A 262 -0.52 6.68 -15.44
N SER A 263 -1.24 5.78 -16.11
CA SER A 263 -1.33 4.37 -15.70
C SER A 263 -1.24 3.47 -16.92
N LEU A 264 -0.49 2.38 -16.81
CA LEU A 264 -0.31 1.38 -17.86
C LEU A 264 -0.26 -0.04 -17.31
N GLU A 265 -0.47 -1.01 -18.20
CA GLU A 265 -0.24 -2.41 -17.88
C GLU A 265 1.24 -2.76 -18.10
N ALA A 266 1.99 -2.84 -16.98
CA ALA A 266 3.36 -3.30 -16.98
C ALA A 266 3.43 -4.84 -16.95
N VAL A 267 4.35 -5.42 -17.69
CA VAL A 267 4.62 -6.87 -17.72
C VAL A 267 5.83 -7.15 -16.84
N PRO A 268 5.70 -7.95 -15.76
CA PRO A 268 6.83 -8.30 -14.93
C PRO A 268 7.97 -8.93 -15.73
N ASN A 269 9.19 -8.47 -15.51
CA ASN A 269 10.39 -9.18 -15.94
C ASN A 269 10.74 -10.18 -14.83
N GLY A 270 10.01 -11.30 -14.86
CA GLY A 270 9.94 -12.25 -13.77
C GLY A 270 11.24 -13.01 -13.52
N LYS A 271 11.31 -13.59 -12.33
CA LYS A 271 12.32 -14.60 -11.99
C LYS A 271 11.68 -15.98 -12.09
N GLU A 272 12.49 -17.00 -12.30
CA GLU A 272 12.04 -18.39 -12.19
C GLU A 272 11.31 -18.59 -10.86
N PRO A 273 10.07 -19.08 -10.87
CA PRO A 273 9.29 -19.24 -9.66
C PRO A 273 9.87 -20.38 -8.82
N MET A 274 10.04 -20.15 -7.53
CA MET A 274 10.24 -21.21 -6.56
C MET A 274 8.94 -22.03 -6.46
N LEU A 275 9.05 -23.34 -6.49
CA LEU A 275 7.90 -24.25 -6.44
C LEU A 275 7.57 -24.64 -4.99
N LEU A 276 6.32 -25.03 -4.76
CA LEU A 276 5.91 -25.52 -3.42
C LEU A 276 6.76 -26.70 -2.96
N GLY A 277 7.15 -27.59 -3.89
CA GLY A 277 8.04 -28.72 -3.60
C GLY A 277 9.41 -28.32 -3.05
N ASP A 278 9.90 -27.11 -3.36
CA ASP A 278 11.21 -26.64 -2.91
C ASP A 278 11.21 -26.20 -1.43
N ILE A 279 10.02 -26.01 -0.83
CA ILE A 279 9.86 -25.57 0.56
C ILE A 279 9.12 -26.59 1.45
N VAL A 280 8.62 -27.68 0.87
CA VAL A 280 7.98 -28.73 1.65
C VAL A 280 9.03 -29.41 2.52
N VAL A 281 8.76 -29.42 3.83
CA VAL A 281 9.61 -30.11 4.80
C VAL A 281 9.31 -31.61 4.76
N ASN A 282 10.33 -32.40 4.50
CA ASN A 282 10.27 -33.86 4.59
C ASN A 282 10.74 -34.30 5.98
N GLY A 283 9.87 -34.87 6.82
CA GLY A 283 10.21 -35.32 8.16
C GLY A 283 8.97 -35.56 9.04
N ASP A 284 9.20 -35.86 10.30
CA ASP A 284 8.13 -35.96 11.29
C ASP A 284 7.53 -34.56 11.53
N ILE A 285 6.27 -34.41 11.16
CA ILE A 285 5.52 -33.17 11.34
C ILE A 285 4.53 -33.40 12.48
N ASP A 286 4.47 -32.45 13.41
CA ASP A 286 3.51 -32.49 14.52
C ASP A 286 2.08 -32.64 13.97
N LYS A 287 1.34 -33.58 14.56
CA LYS A 287 -0.03 -33.91 14.12
C LYS A 287 -0.97 -32.70 14.16
N SER A 288 -0.72 -31.74 15.03
CA SER A 288 -1.51 -30.48 15.11
C SER A 288 -1.50 -29.63 13.84
N PHE A 289 -0.56 -29.87 12.92
CA PHE A 289 -0.51 -29.18 11.61
C PHE A 289 -1.27 -29.90 10.50
N PHE A 290 -1.78 -31.10 10.76
CA PHE A 290 -2.61 -31.82 9.80
C PHE A 290 -4.08 -31.42 9.94
N ILE A 291 -4.77 -31.45 8.81
CA ILE A 291 -6.24 -31.29 8.79
C ILE A 291 -6.86 -32.55 9.39
N GLU A 292 -7.77 -32.40 10.32
CA GLU A 292 -8.53 -33.52 10.90
C GLU A 292 -9.32 -34.23 9.80
N ASP A 293 -9.44 -35.55 9.92
CA ASP A 293 -10.10 -36.39 8.91
C ASP A 293 -11.55 -35.94 8.63
N GLU A 294 -12.24 -35.41 9.63
CA GLU A 294 -13.60 -34.88 9.51
C GLU A 294 -13.70 -33.67 8.58
N ASP A 295 -12.63 -32.86 8.47
CA ASP A 295 -12.56 -31.70 7.63
C ASP A 295 -11.98 -31.95 6.22
N LEU A 296 -11.35 -33.12 6.01
CA LEU A 296 -10.71 -33.45 4.71
C LEU A 296 -11.69 -33.42 3.54
N GLU A 297 -12.92 -33.85 3.71
CA GLU A 297 -13.94 -33.84 2.64
C GLU A 297 -14.32 -32.42 2.25
N LYS A 298 -14.43 -31.48 3.21
CA LYS A 298 -14.65 -30.06 2.92
C LYS A 298 -13.52 -29.50 2.07
N TRP A 299 -12.26 -29.80 2.43
CA TRP A 299 -11.08 -29.29 1.70
C TRP A 299 -10.97 -29.88 0.30
N LYS A 300 -11.33 -31.15 0.10
CA LYS A 300 -11.41 -31.77 -1.22
C LYS A 300 -12.45 -31.09 -2.12
N TYR A 301 -13.59 -30.68 -1.55
CA TYR A 301 -14.66 -30.03 -2.29
C TYR A 301 -14.33 -28.57 -2.66
N MET A 302 -13.49 -27.87 -1.87
CA MET A 302 -13.11 -26.48 -2.11
C MET A 302 -11.97 -26.32 -3.14
N LYS A 303 -11.42 -27.38 -3.65
CA LYS A 303 -10.45 -27.39 -4.75
C LYS A 303 -11.16 -27.53 -6.10
#